data_c66f0aece1ae1529321725f76f0a3013
#
_entry.id   c66f0aece1ae1529321725f76f0a3013
#
_cell.length_a   1.000
_cell.length_b   1.000
_cell.length_c   1.000
_cell.angle_alpha   90.00
_cell.angle_beta   90.00
_cell.angle_gamma   90.00
#
_symmetry.space_group_name_H-M   'P 1'
#
loop_
_entity.id
_entity.type
_entity.pdbx_description
1 polymer ?
#
loop_
_entity_poly.entity_id
_entity_poly.type
_entity_poly.pdbx_seq_one_letter_code
_entity_poly.pdbx_strand_id
1 'polypeptide(L)'
;MFWRFGGYASISSIDTLLDKPDVSLEELLDESELVQELKQHNTKLIEYLRDDNVLKRLMDYVIAPSLVNEDDEDENEDENKKEKESKSENDTHVSDAAAEGQEASSEEKRGDPLKDILSPEDLDKAEKDRLKRAYIACEILSSEVWSIMESIMLNPRALRDFWGFLRRPPTLDSVQASYFTKVNETLFDKKTGDMLDFFKSLDGIVPAFLQHIDNPMVMDLLLKIISLEKAEGGQGIVDVSSIRQSGASLPLPLLMNL
;
A
#
# COMPACT_ATOMS: atom_id res chain seq x y z
N MET A 1 36.16 38.63 23.08
CA MET A 1 35.37 37.51 23.62
C MET A 1 34.92 36.62 22.46
N PHE A 2 35.65 35.50 22.24
CA PHE A 2 35.29 34.56 21.19
C PHE A 2 34.25 33.60 21.77
N TRP A 3 33.01 33.63 21.24
CA TRP A 3 32.02 32.62 21.50
C TRP A 3 32.42 31.36 20.72
N ARG A 4 33.09 30.44 21.38
CA ARG A 4 33.22 29.07 20.91
C ARG A 4 31.84 28.42 21.05
N PHE A 5 31.04 28.46 20.00
CA PHE A 5 29.99 27.51 19.79
C PHE A 5 30.67 26.17 19.48
N GLY A 6 31.04 25.45 20.53
CA GLY A 6 31.31 24.03 20.45
C GLY A 6 29.96 23.34 20.20
N GLY A 7 29.54 23.29 18.95
CA GLY A 7 28.50 22.35 18.53
C GLY A 7 29.05 20.95 18.79
N TYR A 8 28.62 20.34 19.86
CA TYR A 8 28.59 18.88 19.91
C TYR A 8 27.67 18.48 18.76
N ALA A 9 28.25 18.06 17.64
CA ALA A 9 27.53 17.28 16.68
C ALA A 9 27.09 16.02 17.46
N SER A 10 25.85 16.01 17.92
CA SER A 10 25.25 14.80 18.45
C SER A 10 25.33 13.80 17.31
N ILE A 11 26.05 12.72 17.48
CA ILE A 11 26.08 11.63 16.53
C ILE A 11 24.61 11.21 16.39
N SER A 12 24.09 11.23 15.16
CA SER A 12 22.72 10.84 14.86
C SER A 12 22.48 9.40 15.32
N SER A 13 21.32 9.11 15.90
CA SER A 13 20.92 7.73 16.23
C SER A 13 20.95 6.85 14.98
N ILE A 14 20.55 7.42 13.84
CA ILE A 14 20.58 6.77 12.52
C ILE A 14 22.02 6.42 12.11
N ASP A 15 22.97 7.33 12.25
CA ASP A 15 24.38 7.05 11.92
C ASP A 15 24.94 5.92 12.79
N THR A 16 24.58 5.90 14.07
CA THR A 16 24.99 4.85 15.01
C THR A 16 24.39 3.49 14.62
N LEU A 17 23.15 3.47 14.14
CA LEU A 17 22.50 2.25 13.63
C LEU A 17 23.17 1.76 12.36
N LEU A 18 23.41 2.65 11.40
CA LEU A 18 24.02 2.32 10.11
C LEU A 18 25.47 1.87 10.22
N ASP A 19 26.17 2.19 11.32
CA ASP A 19 27.51 1.70 11.59
C ASP A 19 27.53 0.25 12.12
N LYS A 20 26.36 -0.34 12.46
CA LYS A 20 26.25 -1.76 12.81
C LYS A 20 26.33 -2.63 11.55
N PRO A 21 27.10 -3.74 11.57
CA PRO A 21 27.24 -4.60 10.39
C PRO A 21 25.95 -5.31 10.00
N ASP A 22 25.02 -5.53 10.93
CA ASP A 22 23.81 -6.32 10.76
C ASP A 22 22.53 -5.49 10.97
N VAL A 23 22.55 -4.19 10.61
CA VAL A 23 21.38 -3.33 10.75
C VAL A 23 20.24 -3.83 9.85
N SER A 24 19.06 -4.04 10.45
CA SER A 24 17.86 -4.39 9.70
C SER A 24 17.11 -3.15 9.24
N LEU A 25 16.36 -3.29 8.14
CA LEU A 25 15.48 -2.21 7.67
C LEU A 25 14.41 -1.87 8.72
N GLU A 26 13.91 -2.88 9.43
CA GLU A 26 12.91 -2.72 10.48
C GLU A 26 13.40 -1.85 11.64
N GLU A 27 14.64 -2.06 12.10
CA GLU A 27 15.25 -1.21 13.13
C GLU A 27 15.31 0.25 12.69
N LEU A 28 15.63 0.50 11.42
CA LEU A 28 15.65 1.86 10.87
C LEU A 28 14.25 2.45 10.75
N LEU A 29 13.25 1.66 10.25
CA LEU A 29 11.87 2.13 10.12
C LEU A 29 11.21 2.42 11.47
N ASP A 30 11.71 1.83 12.55
CA ASP A 30 11.21 2.07 13.90
C ASP A 30 11.76 3.36 14.54
N GLU A 31 12.85 3.93 13.97
CA GLU A 31 13.46 5.17 14.46
C GLU A 31 12.62 6.42 14.15
N SER A 32 12.33 7.20 15.18
CA SER A 32 11.47 8.38 15.06
C SER A 32 12.09 9.52 14.23
N GLU A 33 13.42 9.60 14.16
CA GLU A 33 14.15 10.67 13.48
C GLU A 33 14.45 10.35 12.01
N LEU A 34 14.12 9.13 11.55
CA LEU A 34 14.48 8.64 10.21
C LEU A 34 14.05 9.59 9.07
N VAL A 35 12.78 9.98 9.05
CA VAL A 35 12.24 10.86 8.00
C VAL A 35 12.87 12.25 8.07
N GLN A 36 13.21 12.74 9.26
CA GLN A 36 13.87 14.02 9.43
C GLN A 36 15.32 13.98 8.95
N GLU A 37 16.07 12.94 9.28
CA GLU A 37 17.43 12.70 8.79
C GLU A 37 17.46 12.58 7.25
N LEU A 38 16.46 11.92 6.67
CA LEU A 38 16.31 11.85 5.22
C LEU A 38 16.10 13.24 4.60
N LYS A 39 15.25 14.08 5.20
CA LYS A 39 15.02 15.48 4.76
C LYS A 39 16.26 16.35 4.93
N GLN A 40 17.15 16.03 5.87
CA GLN A 40 18.45 16.68 6.04
C GLN A 40 19.52 16.13 5.10
N HIS A 41 19.14 15.21 4.19
CA HIS A 41 20.05 14.59 3.23
C HIS A 41 21.23 13.83 3.88
N ASN A 42 20.97 13.10 4.97
CA ASN A 42 21.97 12.21 5.55
C ASN A 42 22.49 11.24 4.48
N THR A 43 23.77 11.37 4.12
CA THR A 43 24.36 10.66 2.98
C THR A 43 24.43 9.15 3.23
N LYS A 44 24.79 8.71 4.47
CA LYS A 44 24.83 7.29 4.81
C LYS A 44 23.46 6.65 4.70
N LEU A 45 22.42 7.34 5.21
CA LEU A 45 21.06 6.88 5.14
C LEU A 45 20.59 6.76 3.69
N ILE A 46 20.83 7.77 2.87
CA ILE A 46 20.45 7.75 1.46
C ILE A 46 21.16 6.60 0.73
N GLU A 47 22.44 6.36 1.00
CA GLU A 47 23.18 5.26 0.36
C GLU A 47 22.61 3.89 0.76
N TYR A 48 22.24 3.69 2.00
CA TYR A 48 21.57 2.48 2.47
C TYR A 48 20.20 2.29 1.79
N LEU A 49 19.39 3.35 1.73
CA LEU A 49 18.04 3.30 1.17
C LEU A 49 18.01 3.10 -0.35
N ARG A 50 19.12 3.34 -1.06
CA ARG A 50 19.24 3.14 -2.52
C ARG A 50 19.54 1.69 -2.91
N ASP A 51 19.85 0.81 -1.96
CA ASP A 51 20.04 -0.61 -2.25
C ASP A 51 18.77 -1.23 -2.85
N ASP A 52 18.94 -2.05 -3.90
CA ASP A 52 17.82 -2.63 -4.65
C ASP A 52 16.90 -3.49 -3.76
N ASN A 53 17.48 -4.24 -2.82
CA ASN A 53 16.70 -5.09 -1.91
C ASN A 53 15.96 -4.24 -0.88
N VAL A 54 16.58 -3.16 -0.40
CA VAL A 54 15.96 -2.21 0.53
C VAL A 54 14.80 -1.51 -0.16
N LEU A 55 14.99 -0.99 -1.38
CA LEU A 55 13.92 -0.36 -2.16
C LEU A 55 12.76 -1.31 -2.42
N LYS A 56 13.05 -2.56 -2.80
CA LYS A 56 12.00 -3.56 -2.99
C LYS A 56 11.21 -3.78 -1.70
N ARG A 57 11.89 -3.96 -0.57
CA ARG A 57 11.23 -4.14 0.75
C ARG A 57 10.40 -2.93 1.16
N LEU A 58 10.87 -1.69 0.89
CA LEU A 58 10.07 -0.48 1.13
C LEU A 58 8.79 -0.48 0.31
N MET A 59 8.86 -0.86 -0.98
CA MET A 59 7.67 -1.00 -1.82
C MET A 59 6.74 -2.10 -1.30
N ASP A 60 7.28 -3.24 -0.87
CA ASP A 60 6.51 -4.34 -0.28
C ASP A 60 5.77 -3.89 1.00
N TYR A 61 6.39 -3.06 1.85
CA TYR A 61 5.73 -2.49 3.03
C TYR A 61 4.54 -1.58 2.67
N VAL A 62 4.69 -0.74 1.64
CA VAL A 62 3.61 0.17 1.20
C VAL A 62 2.36 -0.59 0.80
N ILE A 63 2.51 -1.74 0.16
CA ILE A 63 1.41 -2.56 -0.35
C ILE A 63 1.16 -3.84 0.46
N ALA A 64 1.77 -3.96 1.65
CA ALA A 64 1.56 -5.14 2.51
C ALA A 64 0.09 -5.26 2.93
N PRO A 65 -0.55 -6.42 2.76
CA PRO A 65 -1.96 -6.60 3.14
C PRO A 65 -2.17 -6.41 4.65
N SER A 66 -3.38 -5.99 5.04
CA SER A 66 -3.78 -5.94 6.44
C SER A 66 -3.73 -7.33 7.07
N LEU A 67 -3.29 -7.39 8.32
CA LEU A 67 -3.30 -8.62 9.12
C LEU A 67 -4.67 -8.86 9.77
N VAL A 68 -5.52 -7.83 9.83
CA VAL A 68 -6.88 -7.88 10.38
C VAL A 68 -7.86 -7.82 9.21
N ASN A 69 -8.86 -8.71 9.17
CA ASN A 69 -9.93 -8.60 8.18
C ASN A 69 -10.93 -7.54 8.64
N GLU A 70 -11.36 -6.67 7.72
CA GLU A 70 -12.40 -5.67 7.98
C GLU A 70 -13.75 -6.33 8.36
N ASP A 71 -13.97 -7.60 7.98
CA ASP A 71 -15.15 -8.36 8.33
C ASP A 71 -15.26 -8.66 9.83
N ASP A 72 -14.15 -8.63 10.59
CA ASP A 72 -14.13 -8.91 12.03
C ASP A 72 -14.46 -7.64 12.89
N GLU A 73 -14.44 -6.42 12.32
CA GLU A 73 -14.77 -5.19 13.05
C GLU A 73 -16.28 -4.96 13.18
N ASP A 74 -17.08 -5.36 12.17
CA ASP A 74 -18.55 -5.20 12.21
C ASP A 74 -19.22 -6.16 13.22
N GLU A 75 -18.64 -7.34 13.49
CA GLU A 75 -19.19 -8.26 14.50
C GLU A 75 -18.95 -7.77 15.94
N ASN A 76 -17.86 -7.03 16.20
CA ASN A 76 -17.55 -6.52 17.55
C ASN A 76 -18.37 -5.29 17.95
N GLU A 77 -18.85 -4.47 17.00
CA GLU A 77 -19.75 -3.34 17.30
C GLU A 77 -21.17 -3.82 17.65
N ASP A 78 -21.63 -4.91 17.05
CA ASP A 78 -22.96 -5.46 17.34
C ASP A 78 -23.01 -6.27 18.67
N GLU A 79 -21.92 -6.92 19.08
CA GLU A 79 -21.87 -7.58 20.40
C GLU A 79 -21.83 -6.56 21.54
N ASN A 80 -21.14 -5.43 21.38
CA ASN A 80 -21.07 -4.38 22.40
C ASN A 80 -22.40 -3.61 22.54
N LYS A 81 -23.27 -3.63 21.53
CA LYS A 81 -24.63 -3.10 21.58
C LYS A 81 -25.61 -4.07 22.26
N LYS A 82 -25.43 -5.37 22.07
CA LYS A 82 -26.30 -6.41 22.69
C LYS A 82 -26.06 -6.55 24.19
N GLU A 83 -24.83 -6.34 24.69
CA GLU A 83 -24.58 -6.40 26.15
C GLU A 83 -25.16 -5.21 26.92
N LYS A 84 -25.47 -4.09 26.27
CA LYS A 84 -26.10 -2.92 26.94
C LYS A 84 -27.63 -2.99 27.01
N GLU A 85 -28.26 -3.81 26.18
CA GLU A 85 -29.73 -3.96 26.18
C GLU A 85 -30.26 -5.19 26.94
N SER A 86 -29.41 -6.14 27.37
CA SER A 86 -29.83 -7.39 28.00
C SER A 86 -29.88 -7.38 29.55
N LYS A 87 -30.00 -6.22 30.18
CA LYS A 87 -30.27 -6.07 31.63
C LYS A 87 -31.68 -5.61 31.93
N SER A 88 -32.67 -6.22 31.33
CA SER A 88 -34.07 -6.17 31.81
C SER A 88 -34.82 -7.36 31.26
N GLU A 89 -35.42 -8.05 32.23
CA GLU A 89 -36.50 -9.03 32.10
C GLU A 89 -36.16 -10.49 31.87
N ASN A 90 -36.37 -11.16 32.97
CA ASN A 90 -36.50 -12.58 33.24
C ASN A 90 -37.92 -13.05 32.86
N ASP A 91 -38.09 -14.19 32.20
CA ASP A 91 -38.89 -15.36 32.60
C ASP A 91 -39.26 -16.29 31.42
N THR A 92 -38.93 -17.55 31.65
CA THR A 92 -39.58 -18.80 31.25
C THR A 92 -40.26 -18.99 29.87
N HIS A 93 -39.88 -19.97 29.08
CA HIS A 93 -40.50 -21.26 28.92
C HIS A 93 -39.75 -22.22 27.96
N VAL A 94 -39.82 -23.51 28.30
CA VAL A 94 -39.27 -24.72 27.67
C VAL A 94 -40.11 -25.14 26.45
N SER A 95 -39.49 -25.64 25.37
CA SER A 95 -39.69 -26.96 24.75
C SER A 95 -39.24 -27.04 23.28
N ASP A 96 -38.35 -27.93 23.06
CA ASP A 96 -38.35 -29.15 22.22
C ASP A 96 -38.52 -29.08 20.69
N ALA A 97 -37.56 -29.74 20.08
CA ALA A 97 -37.63 -30.73 18.98
C ALA A 97 -37.21 -30.32 17.55
N ALA A 98 -36.21 -31.07 17.13
CA ALA A 98 -36.02 -31.82 15.88
C ALA A 98 -35.39 -31.12 14.66
N ALA A 99 -34.16 -31.52 14.41
CA ALA A 99 -33.46 -32.02 13.22
C ALA A 99 -34.10 -31.83 11.82
N GLU A 100 -33.32 -31.33 10.89
CA GLU A 100 -32.98 -32.04 9.66
C GLU A 100 -31.85 -31.28 8.92
N GLY A 101 -30.86 -32.05 8.39
CA GLY A 101 -29.64 -31.57 7.80
C GLY A 101 -29.83 -31.08 6.37
N GLN A 102 -28.93 -30.19 5.99
CA GLN A 102 -28.52 -30.02 4.61
C GLN A 102 -27.02 -29.75 4.55
N GLU A 103 -26.34 -30.60 3.81
CA GLU A 103 -24.94 -30.49 3.43
C GLU A 103 -24.75 -29.21 2.61
N ALA A 104 -23.91 -28.30 3.09
CA ALA A 104 -23.40 -27.21 2.33
C ALA A 104 -21.90 -27.39 2.18
N SER A 105 -21.47 -27.41 0.93
CA SER A 105 -20.10 -27.50 0.45
C SER A 105 -19.18 -26.52 1.17
N SER A 106 -18.18 -27.07 1.85
CA SER A 106 -17.07 -26.32 2.43
C SER A 106 -16.19 -25.75 1.33
N GLU A 107 -16.35 -24.48 1.01
CA GLU A 107 -15.27 -23.69 0.44
C GLU A 107 -14.22 -23.47 1.55
N GLU A 108 -13.08 -24.14 1.43
CA GLU A 108 -11.90 -23.89 2.25
C GLU A 108 -11.45 -22.44 2.08
N LYS A 109 -11.89 -21.57 2.97
CA LYS A 109 -11.21 -20.28 3.22
C LYS A 109 -9.81 -20.63 3.70
N ARG A 110 -8.80 -20.44 2.87
CA ARG A 110 -7.39 -20.48 3.26
C ARG A 110 -7.16 -19.29 4.21
N GLY A 111 -7.39 -19.51 5.50
CA GLY A 111 -6.99 -18.60 6.56
C GLY A 111 -5.47 -18.39 6.52
N ASP A 112 -5.03 -17.17 6.77
CA ASP A 112 -3.61 -16.84 6.90
C ASP A 112 -3.03 -17.64 8.09
N PRO A 113 -2.00 -18.49 7.91
CA PRO A 113 -1.46 -19.34 8.97
C PRO A 113 -0.97 -18.59 10.21
N LEU A 114 -0.77 -17.28 10.12
CA LEU A 114 -0.37 -16.42 11.23
C LEU A 114 -1.50 -16.09 12.20
N LYS A 115 -2.77 -16.10 11.74
CA LYS A 115 -3.94 -15.80 12.61
C LYS A 115 -4.19 -16.86 13.67
N ASP A 116 -3.86 -18.13 13.38
CA ASP A 116 -4.09 -19.24 14.31
C ASP A 116 -3.05 -19.35 15.44
N ILE A 117 -1.99 -18.51 15.41
CA ILE A 117 -0.81 -18.62 16.30
C ILE A 117 -0.67 -17.41 17.24
N LEU A 118 -1.20 -16.23 16.86
CA LEU A 118 -1.06 -14.99 17.62
C LEU A 118 -2.28 -14.74 18.52
N SER A 119 -2.01 -14.20 19.72
CA SER A 119 -3.10 -13.67 20.54
C SER A 119 -3.70 -12.41 19.90
N PRO A 120 -4.97 -12.05 20.18
CA PRO A 120 -5.58 -10.82 19.65
C PRO A 120 -4.73 -9.57 19.94
N GLU A 121 -4.12 -9.47 21.13
CA GLU A 121 -3.26 -8.36 21.52
C GLU A 121 -1.95 -8.29 20.69
N ASP A 122 -1.38 -9.47 20.38
CA ASP A 122 -0.18 -9.57 19.53
C ASP A 122 -0.50 -9.24 18.07
N LEU A 123 -1.70 -9.60 17.59
CA LEU A 123 -2.18 -9.28 16.25
C LEU A 123 -2.39 -7.77 16.09
N ASP A 124 -3.04 -7.11 17.04
CA ASP A 124 -3.23 -5.66 17.04
C ASP A 124 -1.89 -4.92 17.05
N LYS A 125 -0.94 -5.42 17.83
CA LYS A 125 0.40 -4.85 17.85
C LYS A 125 1.13 -5.02 16.53
N ALA A 126 1.08 -6.21 15.95
CA ALA A 126 1.69 -6.51 14.66
C ALA A 126 1.10 -5.64 13.54
N GLU A 127 -0.22 -5.45 13.53
CA GLU A 127 -0.91 -4.59 12.56
C GLU A 127 -0.50 -3.11 12.73
N LYS A 128 -0.41 -2.63 13.96
CA LYS A 128 0.06 -1.27 14.26
C LYS A 128 1.50 -1.06 13.80
N ASP A 129 2.38 -2.02 14.03
CA ASP A 129 3.77 -1.96 13.58
C ASP A 129 3.84 -2.01 12.04
N ARG A 130 3.01 -2.83 11.38
CA ARG A 130 2.86 -2.89 9.92
C ARG A 130 2.45 -1.53 9.35
N LEU A 131 1.38 -0.93 9.90
CA LEU A 131 0.87 0.38 9.47
C LEU A 131 1.93 1.48 9.65
N LYS A 132 2.62 1.50 10.78
CA LYS A 132 3.72 2.45 11.04
C LYS A 132 4.82 2.32 9.99
N ARG A 133 5.28 1.09 9.72
CA ARG A 133 6.33 0.83 8.73
C ARG A 133 5.88 1.14 7.31
N ALA A 134 4.63 0.83 6.95
CA ALA A 134 4.04 1.21 5.66
C ALA A 134 4.01 2.73 5.46
N TYR A 135 3.61 3.48 6.49
CA TYR A 135 3.63 4.93 6.47
C TYR A 135 5.05 5.48 6.26
N ILE A 136 6.03 5.03 7.05
CA ILE A 136 7.42 5.48 6.95
C ILE A 136 8.01 5.12 5.57
N ALA A 137 7.75 3.91 5.08
CA ALA A 137 8.17 3.50 3.74
C ALA A 137 7.58 4.40 2.64
N CYS A 138 6.29 4.74 2.75
CA CYS A 138 5.65 5.70 1.86
C CYS A 138 6.33 7.08 1.91
N GLU A 139 6.64 7.61 3.12
CA GLU A 139 7.35 8.89 3.29
C GLU A 139 8.75 8.86 2.67
N ILE A 140 9.48 7.74 2.79
CA ILE A 140 10.80 7.56 2.18
C ILE A 140 10.70 7.57 0.66
N LEU A 141 9.82 6.74 0.08
CA LEU A 141 9.68 6.59 -1.37
C LEU A 141 9.13 7.86 -2.04
N SER A 142 8.36 8.67 -1.30
CA SER A 142 7.83 9.96 -1.75
C SER A 142 8.64 11.17 -1.29
N SER A 143 9.86 10.98 -0.77
CA SER A 143 10.68 12.06 -0.16
C SER A 143 11.29 13.05 -1.16
N GLU A 144 11.11 12.85 -2.45
CA GLU A 144 11.70 13.67 -3.52
C GLU A 144 13.25 13.68 -3.53
N VAL A 145 13.91 12.76 -2.83
CA VAL A 145 15.37 12.60 -2.90
C VAL A 145 15.74 12.03 -4.26
N TRP A 146 16.36 12.83 -5.09
CA TRP A 146 16.65 12.50 -6.49
C TRP A 146 17.33 11.14 -6.68
N SER A 147 18.32 10.84 -5.86
CA SER A 147 19.08 9.58 -5.96
C SER A 147 18.26 8.34 -5.62
N ILE A 148 17.29 8.44 -4.70
CA ILE A 148 16.36 7.35 -4.38
C ILE A 148 15.42 7.13 -5.57
N MET A 149 14.84 8.21 -6.11
CA MET A 149 13.96 8.11 -7.29
C MET A 149 14.69 7.53 -8.51
N GLU A 150 15.94 7.93 -8.71
CA GLU A 150 16.78 7.36 -9.77
C GLU A 150 16.97 5.85 -9.59
N SER A 151 17.31 5.41 -8.38
CA SER A 151 17.48 3.99 -8.06
C SER A 151 16.18 3.20 -8.25
N ILE A 152 15.01 3.78 -7.93
CA ILE A 152 13.70 3.17 -8.22
C ILE A 152 13.54 2.93 -9.73
N MET A 153 13.83 3.94 -10.55
CA MET A 153 13.70 3.83 -12.02
C MET A 153 14.70 2.83 -12.63
N LEU A 154 15.88 2.67 -12.02
CA LEU A 154 16.87 1.68 -12.43
C LEU A 154 16.49 0.24 -12.06
N ASN A 155 15.47 0.04 -11.22
CA ASN A 155 14.97 -1.28 -10.83
C ASN A 155 13.53 -1.51 -11.35
N PRO A 156 13.31 -1.63 -12.68
CA PRO A 156 11.98 -1.76 -13.26
C PRO A 156 11.26 -3.05 -12.85
N ARG A 157 11.99 -4.06 -12.37
CA ARG A 157 11.40 -5.30 -11.87
C ARG A 157 10.68 -5.07 -10.54
N ALA A 158 11.35 -4.45 -9.57
CA ALA A 158 10.74 -4.13 -8.28
C ALA A 158 9.55 -3.17 -8.46
N LEU A 159 9.70 -2.17 -9.35
CA LEU A 159 8.61 -1.25 -9.67
C LEU A 159 7.41 -1.98 -10.32
N ARG A 160 7.65 -2.98 -11.20
CA ARG A 160 6.57 -3.78 -11.79
C ARG A 160 5.86 -4.65 -10.75
N ASP A 161 6.60 -5.24 -9.80
CA ASP A 161 6.02 -5.99 -8.69
C ASP A 161 5.14 -5.07 -7.81
N PHE A 162 5.61 -3.85 -7.53
CA PHE A 162 4.85 -2.82 -6.81
C PHE A 162 3.53 -2.47 -7.53
N TRP A 163 3.55 -2.31 -8.85
CA TRP A 163 2.34 -2.06 -9.66
C TRP A 163 1.42 -3.29 -9.76
N GLY A 164 1.89 -4.46 -9.36
CA GLY A 164 1.07 -5.65 -9.15
C GLY A 164 -0.04 -5.46 -8.12
N PHE A 165 0.05 -4.43 -7.27
CA PHE A 165 -1.00 -4.01 -6.32
C PHE A 165 -2.36 -3.83 -6.99
N LEU A 166 -2.41 -3.20 -8.18
CA LEU A 166 -3.65 -2.99 -8.94
C LEU A 166 -4.23 -4.26 -9.55
N ARG A 167 -3.54 -5.41 -9.47
CA ARG A 167 -4.06 -6.72 -9.96
C ARG A 167 -4.75 -7.52 -8.86
N ARG A 168 -4.81 -6.99 -7.64
CA ARG A 168 -5.53 -7.60 -6.53
C ARG A 168 -7.03 -7.54 -6.79
N PRO A 169 -7.81 -8.44 -6.14
CA PRO A 169 -9.28 -8.36 -6.21
C PRO A 169 -9.79 -6.97 -5.77
N PRO A 170 -10.97 -6.54 -6.24
CA PRO A 170 -11.70 -5.44 -5.62
C PRO A 170 -12.05 -5.89 -4.19
N THR A 171 -12.04 -5.05 -3.36
CA THR A 171 -11.87 -3.85 -2.75
C THR A 171 -10.44 -3.63 -2.25
N LEU A 172 -9.75 -2.61 -2.72
CA LEU A 172 -8.43 -2.31 -2.20
C LEU A 172 -8.56 -1.60 -0.85
N ASP A 173 -7.69 -1.98 0.08
CA ASP A 173 -7.53 -1.24 1.33
C ASP A 173 -7.23 0.24 1.03
N SER A 174 -7.99 1.14 1.66
CA SER A 174 -7.94 2.58 1.38
C SER A 174 -6.61 3.21 1.78
N VAL A 175 -5.99 2.73 2.85
CA VAL A 175 -4.68 3.23 3.34
C VAL A 175 -3.58 2.82 2.38
N GLN A 176 -3.56 1.55 1.96
CA GLN A 176 -2.60 1.05 0.97
C GLN A 176 -2.77 1.76 -0.38
N ALA A 177 -4.00 1.94 -0.85
CA ALA A 177 -4.30 2.65 -2.09
C ALA A 177 -3.79 4.10 -2.02
N SER A 178 -3.98 4.80 -0.89
CA SER A 178 -3.48 6.15 -0.66
C SER A 178 -1.95 6.20 -0.71
N TYR A 179 -1.26 5.28 -0.04
CA TYR A 179 0.21 5.23 -0.05
C TYR A 179 0.77 4.86 -1.42
N PHE A 180 0.19 3.87 -2.08
CA PHE A 180 0.52 3.49 -3.45
C PHE A 180 0.40 4.69 -4.39
N THR A 181 -0.72 5.40 -4.33
CA THR A 181 -0.98 6.58 -5.16
C THR A 181 0.02 7.69 -4.87
N LYS A 182 0.26 8.04 -3.60
CA LYS A 182 1.21 9.09 -3.21
C LYS A 182 2.62 8.84 -3.76
N VAL A 183 3.13 7.62 -3.64
CA VAL A 183 4.45 7.26 -4.17
C VAL A 183 4.49 7.42 -5.69
N ASN A 184 3.50 6.87 -6.40
CA ASN A 184 3.45 6.95 -7.86
C ASN A 184 3.24 8.37 -8.37
N GLU A 185 2.40 9.18 -7.72
CA GLU A 185 2.23 10.60 -8.07
C GLU A 185 3.55 11.37 -7.97
N THR A 186 4.32 11.14 -6.91
CA THR A 186 5.65 11.77 -6.75
C THR A 186 6.60 11.34 -7.87
N LEU A 187 6.62 10.05 -8.22
CA LEU A 187 7.44 9.55 -9.33
C LEU A 187 7.01 10.16 -10.66
N PHE A 188 5.71 10.24 -10.95
CA PHE A 188 5.20 10.89 -12.17
C PHE A 188 5.54 12.38 -12.22
N ASP A 189 5.53 13.10 -11.11
CA ASP A 189 5.86 14.51 -11.07
C ASP A 189 7.36 14.78 -11.31
N LYS A 190 8.22 13.88 -10.84
CA LYS A 190 9.68 14.09 -10.86
C LYS A 190 10.39 13.35 -12.02
N LYS A 191 9.77 12.29 -12.52
CA LYS A 191 10.31 11.39 -13.56
C LYS A 191 9.25 11.11 -14.63
N THR A 192 8.55 12.16 -15.08
CA THR A 192 7.37 12.05 -15.95
C THR A 192 7.61 11.18 -17.18
N GLY A 193 8.66 11.43 -17.96
CA GLY A 193 8.97 10.67 -19.17
C GLY A 193 9.24 9.21 -18.87
N ASP A 194 10.16 8.93 -17.94
CA ASP A 194 10.53 7.56 -17.56
C ASP A 194 9.32 6.77 -17.01
N MET A 195 8.48 7.43 -16.19
CA MET A 195 7.28 6.82 -15.63
C MET A 195 6.20 6.57 -16.67
N LEU A 196 6.01 7.44 -17.65
CA LEU A 196 5.08 7.22 -18.75
C LEU A 196 5.54 6.07 -19.64
N ASP A 197 6.84 5.97 -19.95
CA ASP A 197 7.39 4.85 -20.70
C ASP A 197 7.27 3.53 -19.94
N PHE A 198 7.55 3.55 -18.63
CA PHE A 198 7.33 2.42 -17.77
C PHE A 198 5.86 2.01 -17.77
N PHE A 199 4.93 2.94 -17.55
CA PHE A 199 3.49 2.69 -17.54
C PHE A 199 3.01 2.03 -18.85
N LYS A 200 3.44 2.54 -20.00
CA LYS A 200 3.13 1.99 -21.32
C LYS A 200 3.69 0.57 -21.52
N SER A 201 4.73 0.21 -20.77
CA SER A 201 5.32 -1.16 -20.80
C SER A 201 4.55 -2.19 -19.98
N LEU A 202 3.54 -1.76 -19.19
CA LEU A 202 2.76 -2.64 -18.32
C LEU A 202 1.57 -3.25 -19.06
N ASP A 203 1.64 -4.54 -19.36
CA ASP A 203 0.54 -5.27 -19.98
C ASP A 203 -0.70 -5.31 -19.08
N GLY A 204 -1.87 -5.00 -19.65
CA GLY A 204 -3.15 -5.10 -18.96
C GLY A 204 -3.36 -4.11 -17.80
N ILE A 205 -2.58 -3.03 -17.75
CA ILE A 205 -2.66 -2.05 -16.65
C ILE A 205 -3.97 -1.25 -16.69
N VAL A 206 -4.47 -0.90 -17.86
CA VAL A 206 -5.73 -0.15 -17.99
C VAL A 206 -6.93 -0.95 -17.46
N PRO A 207 -7.14 -2.23 -17.86
CA PRO A 207 -8.14 -3.08 -17.20
C PRO A 207 -7.98 -3.19 -15.69
N ALA A 208 -6.74 -3.25 -15.17
CA ALA A 208 -6.48 -3.28 -13.74
C ALA A 208 -6.94 -2.00 -13.03
N PHE A 209 -6.72 -0.82 -13.61
CA PHE A 209 -7.30 0.43 -13.10
C PHE A 209 -8.83 0.42 -13.10
N LEU A 210 -9.43 -0.04 -14.18
CA LEU A 210 -10.91 -0.06 -14.32
C LEU A 210 -11.58 -1.02 -13.33
N GLN A 211 -10.85 -2.03 -12.85
CA GLN A 211 -11.31 -2.94 -11.82
C GLN A 211 -11.51 -2.23 -10.47
N HIS A 212 -10.80 -1.12 -10.23
CA HIS A 212 -10.83 -0.34 -9.00
C HIS A 212 -11.37 1.09 -9.22
N ILE A 213 -12.28 1.24 -10.16
CA ILE A 213 -12.85 2.54 -10.55
C ILE A 213 -13.62 3.23 -9.41
N ASP A 214 -14.11 2.47 -8.46
CA ASP A 214 -14.78 2.89 -7.24
C ASP A 214 -13.83 3.48 -6.19
N ASN A 215 -12.52 3.18 -6.27
CA ASN A 215 -11.52 3.73 -5.36
C ASN A 215 -11.05 5.12 -5.85
N PRO A 216 -11.36 6.21 -5.11
CA PRO A 216 -11.05 7.57 -5.55
C PRO A 216 -9.56 7.83 -5.72
N MET A 217 -8.70 7.24 -4.86
CA MET A 217 -7.25 7.43 -4.95
C MET A 217 -6.68 6.86 -6.25
N VAL A 218 -7.14 5.66 -6.63
CA VAL A 218 -6.74 5.00 -7.87
C VAL A 218 -7.24 5.77 -9.08
N MET A 219 -8.46 6.31 -9.03
CA MET A 219 -9.02 7.13 -10.09
C MET A 219 -8.26 8.44 -10.27
N ASP A 220 -7.89 9.12 -9.18
CA ASP A 220 -7.11 10.36 -9.24
C ASP A 220 -5.73 10.11 -9.87
N LEU A 221 -5.07 9.00 -9.52
CA LEU A 221 -3.81 8.61 -10.16
C LEU A 221 -3.99 8.38 -11.68
N LEU A 222 -5.05 7.68 -12.09
CA LEU A 222 -5.32 7.45 -13.51
C LEU A 222 -5.56 8.77 -14.26
N LEU A 223 -6.36 9.67 -13.69
CA LEU A 223 -6.61 11.00 -14.28
C LEU A 223 -5.33 11.82 -14.40
N LYS A 224 -4.45 11.76 -13.40
CA LYS A 224 -3.13 12.40 -13.44
C LYS A 224 -2.28 11.84 -14.58
N ILE A 225 -2.19 10.52 -14.73
CA ILE A 225 -1.42 9.86 -15.79
C ILE A 225 -1.93 10.29 -17.17
N ILE A 226 -3.26 10.28 -17.39
CA ILE A 226 -3.88 10.73 -18.64
C ILE A 226 -3.54 12.19 -18.93
N SER A 227 -3.57 13.05 -17.91
CA SER A 227 -3.27 14.47 -18.04
C SER A 227 -1.81 14.72 -18.40
N LEU A 228 -0.89 13.99 -17.77
CA LEU A 228 0.55 14.08 -18.05
C LEU A 228 0.89 13.58 -19.46
N GLU A 229 0.32 12.43 -19.85
CA GLU A 229 0.52 11.88 -21.20
C GLU A 229 0.04 12.84 -22.29
N LYS A 230 -1.14 13.46 -22.08
CA LYS A 230 -1.65 14.49 -22.99
C LYS A 230 -0.75 15.72 -23.05
N ALA A 231 -0.17 16.16 -21.93
CA ALA A 231 0.73 17.29 -21.85
C ALA A 231 2.05 17.05 -22.62
N GLU A 232 2.57 15.82 -22.57
CA GLU A 232 3.75 15.37 -23.32
C GLU A 232 3.51 15.17 -24.84
N GLY A 233 2.30 15.47 -25.32
CA GLY A 233 1.93 15.33 -26.73
C GLY A 233 1.60 13.91 -27.16
N GLY A 234 1.29 13.04 -26.21
CA GLY A 234 0.87 11.66 -26.45
C GLY A 234 -0.46 11.56 -27.21
N GLN A 235 -0.63 10.47 -27.95
CA GLN A 235 -1.85 10.20 -28.74
C GLN A 235 -2.94 9.44 -27.96
N GLY A 236 -2.76 9.29 -26.65
CA GLY A 236 -3.64 8.54 -25.76
C GLY A 236 -3.01 7.23 -25.26
N ILE A 237 -3.23 6.92 -24.00
CA ILE A 237 -2.71 5.71 -23.31
C ILE A 237 -3.35 4.45 -23.87
N VAL A 238 -4.50 4.56 -24.53
CA VAL A 238 -5.25 3.44 -25.07
C VAL A 238 -5.09 3.42 -26.58
N ASP A 239 -4.19 2.55 -27.06
CA ASP A 239 -4.27 2.11 -28.44
C ASP A 239 -5.51 1.20 -28.58
N VAL A 240 -6.58 1.76 -29.15
CA VAL A 240 -7.86 1.08 -29.39
C VAL A 240 -7.68 -0.19 -30.23
N SER A 241 -6.55 -0.34 -30.93
CA SER A 241 -6.21 -1.54 -31.69
C SER A 241 -5.91 -2.73 -30.81
N SER A 242 -5.31 -2.51 -29.61
CA SER A 242 -4.99 -3.58 -28.65
C SER A 242 -6.24 -4.15 -27.96
N ILE A 243 -7.28 -3.32 -27.76
CA ILE A 243 -8.57 -3.75 -27.19
C ILE A 243 -9.32 -4.68 -28.14
N ARG A 244 -9.19 -4.48 -29.45
CA ARG A 244 -9.83 -5.35 -30.46
C ARG A 244 -9.24 -6.75 -30.53
N GLN A 245 -7.98 -6.93 -30.17
CA GLN A 245 -7.33 -8.25 -30.19
C GLN A 245 -7.65 -9.10 -28.96
N SER A 246 -8.08 -8.49 -27.86
CA SER A 246 -8.40 -9.19 -26.60
C SER A 246 -9.80 -9.84 -26.57
N GLY A 247 -10.59 -9.77 -27.63
CA GLY A 247 -11.85 -10.51 -27.75
C GLY A 247 -12.95 -10.17 -26.74
N ALA A 248 -12.82 -9.11 -25.94
CA ALA A 248 -13.83 -8.68 -25.02
C ALA A 248 -14.88 -7.83 -25.74
N SER A 249 -16.02 -8.43 -26.07
CA SER A 249 -17.22 -7.72 -26.49
C SER A 249 -17.71 -6.85 -25.33
N LEU A 250 -17.36 -5.57 -25.34
CA LEU A 250 -18.00 -4.59 -24.48
C LEU A 250 -19.46 -4.41 -24.91
N PRO A 251 -20.43 -4.45 -23.97
CA PRO A 251 -21.84 -4.16 -24.32
C PRO A 251 -21.96 -2.70 -24.73
N LEU A 252 -22.55 -2.51 -25.92
CA LEU A 252 -22.73 -1.27 -26.69
C LEU A 252 -23.61 -0.14 -26.11
N PRO A 253 -24.14 -0.12 -24.89
CA PRO A 253 -24.98 1.00 -24.45
C PRO A 253 -24.24 2.18 -23.79
N LEU A 254 -22.95 2.17 -23.59
CA LEU A 254 -22.24 3.22 -22.82
C LEU A 254 -21.57 4.31 -23.67
N LEU A 255 -21.65 4.25 -25.00
CA LEU A 255 -20.96 5.19 -25.90
C LEU A 255 -21.89 6.26 -26.54
N MET A 256 -23.13 6.41 -26.07
CA MET A 256 -24.09 7.38 -26.69
C MET A 256 -24.41 8.61 -25.82
N ASN A 257 -23.66 8.89 -24.75
CA ASN A 257 -23.89 10.11 -23.96
C ASN A 257 -22.53 10.72 -23.46
N LEU A 258 -21.69 11.09 -24.40
CA LEU A 258 -20.62 12.08 -24.16
C LEU A 258 -20.55 13.03 -25.35
#